data_03ae69efee850261c4d2029326125840
#
_entry.id   03ae69efee850261c4d2029326125840
#
_cell.length_a   1.000
_cell.length_b   1.000
_cell.length_c   1.000
_cell.angle_alpha   90.00
_cell.angle_beta   90.00
_cell.angle_gamma   90.00
#
_symmetry.space_group_name_H-M   'P 1'
#
loop_
_entity.id
_entity.type
_entity.pdbx_description
1 polymer ?
#
loop_
_entity_poly.entity_id
_entity_poly.type
_entity_poly.pdbx_seq_one_letter_code
_entity_poly.pdbx_strand_id
1 'polypeptide(L)'
;VAAWCAGRRRAPGRSTTRVGGLLALLLLTLSVSTSAHQLQAALTTIELNPRSELVEIVHRFYAHDAEHALAEVAGIEGDIRTDPALLEAFGRYVARHFSLTDAEGNALEPELVGAEVEGDFLWVYQQLPAGDFGRIARIGHDSLQEVWPQQENRVNLRRDDGVRTLILRNRDNRVAVPD
;
A
#
# COMPACT_ATOMS: atom_id res chain seq x y z
N VAL A 1 -30.50 93.38 -17.18
CA VAL A 1 -29.24 93.15 -16.52
C VAL A 1 -28.92 91.70 -16.57
N ALA A 2 -27.68 91.40 -17.07
CA ALA A 2 -27.21 90.14 -17.65
C ALA A 2 -27.18 88.91 -16.76
N ALA A 3 -27.56 87.79 -17.35
CA ALA A 3 -27.31 86.43 -16.82
C ALA A 3 -26.12 85.82 -17.57
N TRP A 4 -25.22 85.20 -16.83
CA TRP A 4 -24.07 84.50 -17.41
C TRP A 4 -24.14 83.00 -17.10
N CYS A 5 -24.21 82.20 -18.18
CA CYS A 5 -24.19 80.75 -18.14
C CYS A 5 -22.77 80.23 -17.96
N ALA A 6 -22.55 79.39 -16.97
CA ALA A 6 -21.33 78.62 -16.82
C ALA A 6 -21.58 77.17 -17.13
N GLY A 7 -21.00 76.69 -18.21
CA GLY A 7 -21.07 75.30 -18.69
C GLY A 7 -20.17 74.40 -17.83
N ARG A 8 -20.76 73.30 -17.33
CA ARG A 8 -20.00 72.20 -16.66
C ARG A 8 -19.51 71.22 -17.70
N ARG A 9 -18.22 71.08 -17.78
CA ARG A 9 -17.55 70.02 -18.52
C ARG A 9 -17.65 68.69 -17.71
N ARG A 10 -18.20 67.62 -18.31
CA ARG A 10 -18.16 66.28 -17.77
C ARG A 10 -16.79 65.66 -18.00
N ALA A 11 -16.17 65.13 -16.96
CA ALA A 11 -14.99 64.34 -17.06
C ALA A 11 -15.33 62.91 -17.51
N PRO A 12 -14.49 62.19 -18.29
CA PRO A 12 -14.72 60.81 -18.69
C PRO A 12 -14.44 59.84 -17.54
N GLY A 13 -15.42 58.98 -17.24
CA GLY A 13 -15.32 57.92 -16.27
C GLY A 13 -14.30 56.84 -16.74
N ARG A 14 -13.30 56.62 -15.92
CA ARG A 14 -12.36 55.50 -16.07
C ARG A 14 -13.05 54.18 -15.69
N SER A 15 -13.25 53.31 -16.64
CA SER A 15 -13.73 51.91 -16.43
C SER A 15 -12.55 51.04 -15.96
N THR A 16 -12.42 50.84 -14.63
CA THR A 16 -11.39 49.99 -14.01
C THR A 16 -11.91 48.63 -13.51
N THR A 17 -13.11 48.21 -13.97
CA THR A 17 -13.82 47.07 -13.33
C THR A 17 -13.72 45.75 -14.12
N ARG A 18 -12.95 45.63 -15.19
CA ARG A 18 -12.93 44.40 -16.01
C ARG A 18 -11.69 43.54 -15.90
N VAL A 19 -10.64 44.01 -15.26
CA VAL A 19 -9.37 43.25 -15.14
C VAL A 19 -9.34 42.40 -13.87
N GLY A 20 -10.05 42.79 -12.81
CA GLY A 20 -10.06 42.05 -11.53
C GLY A 20 -10.82 40.72 -11.59
N GLY A 21 -11.84 40.61 -12.45
CA GLY A 21 -12.67 39.40 -12.56
C GLY A 21 -11.95 38.23 -13.27
N LEU A 22 -11.09 38.52 -14.24
CA LEU A 22 -10.34 37.51 -14.99
C LEU A 22 -9.19 36.90 -14.17
N LEU A 23 -8.57 37.67 -13.28
CA LEU A 23 -7.50 37.18 -12.40
C LEU A 23 -8.03 36.27 -11.29
N ALA A 24 -9.25 36.55 -10.77
CA ALA A 24 -9.90 35.71 -9.77
C ALA A 24 -10.36 34.35 -10.34
N LEU A 25 -10.77 34.32 -11.62
CA LEU A 25 -11.18 33.08 -12.29
C LEU A 25 -9.98 32.17 -12.63
N LEU A 26 -8.81 32.75 -12.89
CA LEU A 26 -7.59 32.00 -13.21
C LEU A 26 -6.97 31.32 -11.97
N LEU A 27 -7.21 31.84 -10.77
CA LEU A 27 -6.72 31.27 -9.50
C LEU A 27 -7.57 30.08 -9.01
N LEU A 28 -8.81 29.93 -9.49
CA LEU A 28 -9.67 28.80 -9.09
C LEU A 28 -9.40 27.50 -9.87
N THR A 29 -8.65 27.55 -10.98
CA THR A 29 -8.40 26.36 -11.82
C THR A 29 -7.12 25.60 -11.46
N LEU A 30 -6.34 26.05 -10.46
CA LEU A 30 -5.09 25.39 -10.02
C LEU A 30 -5.28 24.51 -8.78
N SER A 31 -6.49 24.06 -8.49
CA SER A 31 -6.66 22.90 -7.57
C SER A 31 -6.25 21.65 -8.32
N VAL A 32 -4.95 21.51 -8.62
CA VAL A 32 -4.36 20.23 -8.99
C VAL A 32 -4.45 19.39 -7.72
N SER A 33 -5.43 18.50 -7.67
CA SER A 33 -5.43 17.39 -6.72
C SER A 33 -4.17 16.60 -7.01
N THR A 34 -3.07 16.90 -6.33
CA THR A 34 -1.95 15.99 -6.21
C THR A 34 -2.51 14.79 -5.45
N SER A 35 -3.00 13.79 -6.18
CA SER A 35 -3.10 12.44 -5.63
C SER A 35 -1.67 12.12 -5.21
N ALA A 36 -1.39 12.27 -3.92
CA ALA A 36 -0.22 11.65 -3.34
C ALA A 36 -0.40 10.17 -3.66
N HIS A 37 0.38 9.66 -4.59
CA HIS A 37 0.46 8.23 -4.83
C HIS A 37 0.93 7.63 -3.51
N GLN A 38 -0.02 7.19 -2.70
CA GLN A 38 0.26 6.41 -1.52
C GLN A 38 0.90 5.15 -2.08
N LEU A 39 2.19 4.98 -1.80
CA LEU A 39 2.95 3.82 -2.28
C LEU A 39 2.30 2.59 -1.63
N GLN A 40 1.49 1.88 -2.39
CA GLN A 40 0.87 0.64 -1.96
C GLN A 40 1.97 -0.40 -1.84
N ALA A 41 2.49 -0.58 -0.63
CA ALA A 41 3.60 -1.46 -0.35
C ALA A 41 3.32 -2.30 0.89
N ALA A 42 3.44 -3.61 0.74
CA ALA A 42 3.51 -4.53 1.86
C ALA A 42 4.97 -4.88 2.16
N LEU A 43 5.25 -5.18 3.42
CA LEU A 43 6.55 -5.63 3.87
C LEU A 43 6.43 -7.01 4.51
N THR A 44 7.25 -7.93 4.05
CA THR A 44 7.41 -9.25 4.67
C THR A 44 8.84 -9.40 5.19
N THR A 45 8.98 -9.93 6.38
CA THR A 45 10.28 -10.33 6.94
C THR A 45 10.28 -11.84 7.17
N ILE A 46 11.33 -12.50 6.72
CA ILE A 46 11.56 -13.93 6.93
C ILE A 46 12.88 -14.07 7.70
N GLU A 47 12.84 -14.67 8.87
CA GLU A 47 14.03 -14.87 9.69
C GLU A 47 13.95 -16.16 10.51
N LEU A 48 15.12 -16.75 10.78
CA LEU A 48 15.23 -17.88 11.70
C LEU A 48 15.29 -17.34 13.13
N ASN A 49 14.35 -17.76 13.97
CA ASN A 49 14.42 -17.50 15.40
C ASN A 49 15.11 -18.70 16.09
N PRO A 50 16.35 -18.54 16.56
CA PRO A 50 17.11 -19.65 17.15
C PRO A 50 16.54 -20.12 18.50
N ARG A 51 15.64 -19.36 19.13
CA ARG A 51 15.04 -19.72 20.42
C ARG A 51 13.84 -20.64 20.25
N SER A 52 13.01 -20.37 19.24
CA SER A 52 11.83 -21.17 18.92
C SER A 52 12.15 -22.33 17.98
N GLU A 53 13.33 -22.33 17.33
CA GLU A 53 13.72 -23.24 16.26
C GLU A 53 12.73 -23.22 15.08
N LEU A 54 12.16 -22.03 14.83
CA LEU A 54 11.21 -21.80 13.75
C LEU A 54 11.72 -20.69 12.82
N VAL A 55 11.35 -20.77 11.55
CA VAL A 55 11.41 -19.65 10.63
C VAL A 55 10.16 -18.83 10.85
N GLU A 56 10.33 -17.60 11.26
CA GLU A 56 9.24 -16.65 11.44
C GLU A 56 9.06 -15.82 10.17
N ILE A 57 7.82 -15.74 9.72
CA ILE A 57 7.41 -14.97 8.55
C ILE A 57 6.38 -13.97 9.01
N VAL A 58 6.74 -12.70 8.94
CA VAL A 58 5.90 -11.59 9.41
C VAL A 58 5.56 -10.69 8.24
N HIS A 59 4.29 -10.60 7.91
CA HIS A 59 3.77 -9.70 6.88
C HIS A 59 3.14 -8.48 7.53
N ARG A 60 3.38 -7.31 6.95
CA ARG A 60 2.80 -6.04 7.38
C ARG A 60 2.09 -5.37 6.21
N PHE A 61 0.82 -5.06 6.40
CA PHE A 61 -0.03 -4.32 5.48
C PHE A 61 -0.61 -3.09 6.18
N TYR A 62 -1.15 -2.14 5.42
CA TYR A 62 -2.06 -1.17 6.00
C TYR A 62 -3.42 -1.82 6.28
N ALA A 63 -4.00 -1.58 7.47
CA ALA A 63 -5.29 -2.17 7.84
C ALA A 63 -6.41 -1.76 6.88
N HIS A 64 -6.42 -0.49 6.47
CA HIS A 64 -7.39 0.02 5.47
C HIS A 64 -7.28 -0.70 4.12
N ASP A 65 -6.06 -1.00 3.65
CA ASP A 65 -5.88 -1.73 2.39
C ASP A 65 -6.38 -3.18 2.51
N ALA A 66 -6.20 -3.79 3.68
CA ALA A 66 -6.72 -5.13 3.96
C ALA A 66 -8.26 -5.18 3.95
N GLU A 67 -8.92 -4.19 4.56
CA GLU A 67 -10.39 -4.05 4.53
C GLU A 67 -10.90 -3.91 3.10
N HIS A 68 -10.28 -3.00 2.34
CA HIS A 68 -10.65 -2.77 0.94
C HIS A 68 -10.48 -4.03 0.08
N ALA A 69 -9.36 -4.75 0.27
CA ALA A 69 -9.12 -5.99 -0.46
C ALA A 69 -10.15 -7.08 -0.13
N LEU A 70 -10.52 -7.26 1.14
CA LEU A 70 -11.56 -8.21 1.53
C LEU A 70 -12.92 -7.86 0.92
N ALA A 71 -13.26 -6.58 0.86
CA ALA A 71 -14.49 -6.11 0.23
C ALA A 71 -14.50 -6.42 -1.28
N GLU A 72 -13.42 -6.11 -2.00
CA GLU A 72 -13.32 -6.28 -3.45
C GLU A 72 -13.21 -7.76 -3.86
N VAL A 73 -12.40 -8.56 -3.14
CA VAL A 73 -12.08 -9.94 -3.54
C VAL A 73 -13.08 -10.95 -2.99
N ALA A 74 -13.58 -10.72 -1.77
CA ALA A 74 -14.42 -11.68 -1.06
C ALA A 74 -15.85 -11.19 -0.80
N GLY A 75 -16.14 -9.90 -1.08
CA GLY A 75 -17.43 -9.27 -0.75
C GLY A 75 -17.68 -9.18 0.76
N ILE A 76 -16.61 -9.12 1.56
CA ILE A 76 -16.69 -9.07 3.02
C ILE A 76 -16.36 -7.66 3.47
N GLU A 77 -17.35 -6.92 3.98
CA GLU A 77 -17.22 -5.57 4.51
C GLU A 77 -17.20 -5.58 6.03
N GLY A 78 -16.46 -4.65 6.64
CA GLY A 78 -16.42 -4.46 8.09
C GLY A 78 -15.16 -3.74 8.55
N ASP A 79 -15.07 -3.50 9.86
CA ASP A 79 -13.89 -2.93 10.51
C ASP A 79 -12.99 -4.05 11.04
N ILE A 80 -11.85 -4.26 10.38
CA ILE A 80 -10.88 -5.32 10.70
C ILE A 80 -10.27 -5.16 12.10
N ARG A 81 -10.36 -3.95 12.69
CA ARG A 81 -9.87 -3.69 14.06
C ARG A 81 -10.78 -4.28 15.13
N THR A 82 -12.04 -4.48 14.81
CA THR A 82 -13.05 -4.91 15.78
C THR A 82 -13.65 -6.27 15.47
N ASP A 83 -13.47 -6.80 14.26
CA ASP A 83 -14.02 -8.08 13.83
C ASP A 83 -12.91 -9.15 13.67
N PRO A 84 -12.78 -10.10 14.60
CA PRO A 84 -11.79 -11.18 14.51
C PRO A 84 -11.97 -12.07 13.26
N ALA A 85 -13.19 -12.19 12.71
CA ALA A 85 -13.42 -12.98 11.52
C ALA A 85 -12.78 -12.36 10.28
N LEU A 86 -12.71 -11.01 10.21
CA LEU A 86 -12.00 -10.30 9.15
C LEU A 86 -10.49 -10.49 9.26
N LEU A 87 -9.94 -10.47 10.48
CA LEU A 87 -8.53 -10.77 10.72
C LEU A 87 -8.16 -12.17 10.23
N GLU A 88 -8.97 -13.16 10.59
CA GLU A 88 -8.76 -14.54 10.17
C GLU A 88 -8.92 -14.69 8.65
N ALA A 89 -9.92 -14.03 8.06
CA ALA A 89 -10.14 -14.05 6.61
C ALA A 89 -8.94 -13.46 5.85
N PHE A 90 -8.40 -12.32 6.31
CA PHE A 90 -7.24 -11.70 5.71
C PHE A 90 -5.96 -12.53 5.91
N GLY A 91 -5.76 -13.12 7.08
CA GLY A 91 -4.66 -14.05 7.32
C GLY A 91 -4.67 -15.23 6.35
N ARG A 92 -5.83 -15.86 6.15
CA ARG A 92 -6.00 -16.93 5.13
C ARG A 92 -5.81 -16.43 3.70
N TYR A 93 -6.21 -15.20 3.42
CA TYR A 93 -5.98 -14.56 2.12
C TYR A 93 -4.47 -14.45 1.85
N VAL A 94 -3.69 -13.88 2.79
CA VAL A 94 -2.23 -13.76 2.66
C VAL A 94 -1.56 -15.13 2.51
N ALA A 95 -1.97 -16.13 3.31
CA ALA A 95 -1.43 -17.48 3.23
C ALA A 95 -1.61 -18.13 1.84
N ARG A 96 -2.69 -17.81 1.11
CA ARG A 96 -2.90 -18.28 -0.27
C ARG A 96 -2.09 -17.51 -1.31
N HIS A 97 -1.70 -16.27 -1.01
CA HIS A 97 -0.98 -15.35 -1.90
C HIS A 97 0.52 -15.26 -1.58
N PHE A 98 1.00 -16.09 -0.67
CA PHE A 98 2.41 -16.20 -0.33
C PHE A 98 2.89 -17.63 -0.54
N SER A 99 4.04 -17.81 -1.17
CA SER A 99 4.60 -19.14 -1.45
C SER A 99 6.10 -19.14 -1.35
N LEU A 100 6.63 -20.26 -0.86
CA LEU A 100 8.05 -20.55 -0.79
C LEU A 100 8.32 -21.87 -1.50
N THR A 101 9.42 -21.95 -2.25
CA THR A 101 9.86 -23.22 -2.85
C THR A 101 11.36 -23.42 -2.69
N ASP A 102 11.76 -24.66 -2.68
CA ASP A 102 13.17 -25.05 -2.72
C ASP A 102 13.75 -24.96 -4.16
N ALA A 103 15.02 -25.33 -4.31
CA ALA A 103 15.72 -25.27 -5.59
C ALA A 103 15.15 -26.24 -6.63
N GLU A 104 14.59 -27.36 -6.19
CA GLU A 104 13.95 -28.39 -7.01
C GLU A 104 12.51 -28.00 -7.38
N GLY A 105 11.98 -26.92 -6.78
CA GLY A 105 10.61 -26.42 -7.03
C GLY A 105 9.56 -27.04 -6.11
N ASN A 106 9.98 -27.82 -5.10
CA ASN A 106 9.03 -28.35 -4.11
C ASN A 106 8.54 -27.22 -3.20
N ALA A 107 7.23 -27.24 -2.89
CA ALA A 107 6.66 -26.26 -1.98
C ALA A 107 7.19 -26.45 -0.55
N LEU A 108 7.48 -25.34 0.09
CA LEU A 108 7.64 -25.24 1.53
C LEU A 108 6.36 -24.61 2.06
N GLU A 109 5.68 -25.28 2.97
CA GLU A 109 4.31 -24.93 3.38
C GLU A 109 4.32 -24.15 4.70
N PRO A 110 4.30 -22.79 4.68
CA PRO A 110 4.20 -22.03 5.91
C PRO A 110 2.85 -22.23 6.60
N GLU A 111 2.89 -22.51 7.88
CA GLU A 111 1.70 -22.56 8.73
C GLU A 111 1.24 -21.15 9.12
N LEU A 112 -0.05 -20.85 8.97
CA LEU A 112 -0.63 -19.60 9.44
C LEU A 112 -0.78 -19.65 10.97
N VAL A 113 -0.09 -18.75 11.68
CA VAL A 113 -0.18 -18.61 13.15
C VAL A 113 -1.35 -17.72 13.55
N GLY A 114 -1.54 -16.60 12.85
CA GLY A 114 -2.61 -15.66 13.13
C GLY A 114 -2.40 -14.29 12.49
N ALA A 115 -3.25 -13.35 12.87
CA ALA A 115 -3.16 -11.95 12.46
C ALA A 115 -3.62 -11.04 13.58
N GLU A 116 -3.10 -9.79 13.60
CA GLU A 116 -3.50 -8.75 14.53
C GLU A 116 -3.40 -7.36 13.90
N VAL A 117 -4.07 -6.36 14.49
CA VAL A 117 -3.93 -4.95 14.11
C VAL A 117 -3.25 -4.19 15.22
N GLU A 118 -2.20 -3.45 14.87
CA GLU A 118 -1.52 -2.51 15.75
C GLU A 118 -1.42 -1.15 15.03
N GLY A 119 -2.09 -0.12 15.58
CA GLY A 119 -2.18 1.20 14.97
C GLY A 119 -2.81 1.14 13.59
N ASP A 120 -2.10 1.60 12.58
CA ASP A 120 -2.58 1.61 11.19
C ASP A 120 -2.19 0.34 10.40
N PHE A 121 -1.48 -0.59 11.04
CA PHE A 121 -0.96 -1.77 10.39
C PHE A 121 -1.68 -3.04 10.83
N LEU A 122 -1.85 -3.91 9.85
CA LEU A 122 -2.26 -5.29 10.05
C LEU A 122 -1.04 -6.18 9.86
N TRP A 123 -0.81 -7.05 10.83
CA TRP A 123 0.25 -8.03 10.86
C TRP A 123 -0.31 -9.43 10.64
N VAL A 124 0.34 -10.22 9.79
CA VAL A 124 0.02 -11.64 9.59
C VAL A 124 1.27 -12.45 9.86
N TYR A 125 1.11 -13.49 10.64
CA TYR A 125 2.20 -14.34 11.12
C TYR A 125 2.09 -15.73 10.52
N GLN A 126 3.18 -16.20 9.92
CA GLN A 126 3.34 -17.57 9.47
C GLN A 126 4.65 -18.14 10.01
N GLN A 127 4.78 -19.45 9.99
CA GLN A 127 5.98 -20.14 10.48
C GLN A 127 6.31 -21.38 9.65
N LEU A 128 7.61 -21.76 9.66
CA LEU A 128 8.13 -23.00 9.11
C LEU A 128 9.12 -23.64 10.09
N PRO A 129 9.37 -24.96 10.00
CA PRO A 129 10.48 -25.59 10.73
C PRO A 129 11.84 -24.96 10.35
N ALA A 130 12.75 -24.83 11.30
CA ALA A 130 14.09 -24.26 11.08
C ALA A 130 14.86 -24.94 9.94
N GLY A 131 14.70 -26.27 9.78
CA GLY A 131 15.34 -27.05 8.74
C GLY A 131 15.00 -26.61 7.32
N ASP A 132 13.89 -25.89 7.11
CA ASP A 132 13.46 -25.40 5.81
C ASP A 132 14.09 -24.05 5.44
N PHE A 133 14.69 -23.32 6.40
CA PHE A 133 15.22 -21.99 6.17
C PHE A 133 16.29 -21.94 5.06
N GLY A 134 17.25 -22.86 5.11
CA GLY A 134 18.31 -22.97 4.10
C GLY A 134 17.83 -23.44 2.75
N ARG A 135 16.65 -24.04 2.67
CA ARG A 135 16.04 -24.55 1.42
C ARG A 135 15.29 -23.48 0.64
N ILE A 136 14.97 -22.33 1.23
CA ILE A 136 14.21 -21.25 0.56
C ILE A 136 15.03 -20.76 -0.64
N ALA A 137 14.60 -21.12 -1.85
CA ALA A 137 15.24 -20.75 -3.10
C ALA A 137 14.42 -19.76 -3.93
N ARG A 138 13.09 -19.80 -3.81
CA ARG A 138 12.19 -18.86 -4.51
C ARG A 138 11.07 -18.40 -3.59
N ILE A 139 10.64 -17.15 -3.78
CA ILE A 139 9.59 -16.51 -3.02
C ILE A 139 8.56 -15.95 -4.00
N GLY A 140 7.29 -16.27 -3.79
CA GLY A 140 6.13 -15.66 -4.44
C GLY A 140 5.29 -14.88 -3.43
N HIS A 141 4.84 -13.68 -3.80
CA HIS A 141 3.98 -12.86 -2.96
C HIS A 141 3.18 -11.89 -3.83
N ASP A 142 1.93 -12.22 -4.09
CA ASP A 142 1.05 -11.41 -4.94
C ASP A 142 -0.17 -10.84 -4.20
N SER A 143 -0.16 -10.88 -2.85
CA SER A 143 -1.22 -10.26 -2.03
C SER A 143 -1.46 -8.82 -2.48
N LEU A 144 -2.72 -8.43 -2.56
CA LEU A 144 -3.23 -7.11 -2.97
C LEU A 144 -3.00 -6.74 -4.45
N GLN A 145 -2.23 -7.52 -5.23
CA GLN A 145 -1.94 -7.21 -6.64
C GLN A 145 -3.13 -7.44 -7.57
N GLU A 146 -4.17 -8.13 -7.12
CA GLU A 146 -5.41 -8.29 -7.87
C GLU A 146 -6.31 -7.05 -7.76
N VAL A 147 -6.20 -6.32 -6.65
CA VAL A 147 -6.91 -5.06 -6.40
C VAL A 147 -6.10 -3.88 -6.93
N TRP A 148 -4.79 -3.88 -6.65
CA TRP A 148 -3.86 -2.85 -7.11
C TRP A 148 -2.73 -3.46 -7.94
N PRO A 149 -2.79 -3.41 -9.28
CA PRO A 149 -1.76 -3.99 -10.14
C PRO A 149 -0.35 -3.42 -9.93
N GLN A 150 -0.23 -2.19 -9.38
CA GLN A 150 1.07 -1.57 -9.06
C GLN A 150 1.57 -1.90 -7.64
N GLN A 151 0.86 -2.71 -6.88
CA GLN A 151 1.29 -3.13 -5.54
C GLN A 151 2.70 -3.69 -5.56
N GLU A 152 3.54 -3.19 -4.65
CA GLU A 152 4.87 -3.73 -4.40
C GLU A 152 4.87 -4.55 -3.11
N ASN A 153 5.22 -5.82 -3.20
CA ASN A 153 5.42 -6.66 -2.02
C ASN A 153 6.93 -6.82 -1.81
N ARG A 154 7.44 -6.22 -0.74
CA ARG A 154 8.86 -6.30 -0.37
C ARG A 154 9.06 -7.44 0.61
N VAL A 155 10.01 -8.31 0.32
CA VAL A 155 10.38 -9.41 1.19
C VAL A 155 11.83 -9.26 1.61
N ASN A 156 12.06 -9.16 2.91
CA ASN A 156 13.36 -9.15 3.53
C ASN A 156 13.66 -10.55 4.08
N LEU A 157 14.55 -11.28 3.43
CA LEU A 157 15.09 -12.52 3.94
C LEU A 157 16.36 -12.20 4.75
N ARG A 158 16.29 -12.41 6.06
CA ARG A 158 17.40 -12.16 6.99
C ARG A 158 18.17 -13.45 7.23
N ARG A 159 19.42 -13.47 6.82
CA ARG A 159 20.36 -14.57 7.06
C ARG A 159 21.54 -14.06 7.88
N ASP A 160 22.39 -14.96 8.37
CA ASP A 160 23.55 -14.61 9.20
C ASP A 160 24.54 -13.68 8.47
N ASP A 161 24.61 -13.77 7.15
CA ASP A 161 25.48 -12.98 6.27
C ASP A 161 24.84 -11.66 5.81
N GLY A 162 23.60 -11.35 6.23
CA GLY A 162 22.92 -10.09 5.91
C GLY A 162 21.46 -10.23 5.53
N VAL A 163 20.91 -9.14 4.98
CA VAL A 163 19.52 -9.05 4.55
C VAL A 163 19.48 -8.98 3.03
N ARG A 164 18.72 -9.88 2.42
CA ARG A 164 18.39 -9.85 1.00
C ARG A 164 16.99 -9.33 0.82
N THR A 165 16.84 -8.20 0.13
CA THR A 165 15.54 -7.61 -0.16
C THR A 165 15.10 -7.94 -1.59
N LEU A 166 13.95 -8.59 -1.70
CA LEU A 166 13.29 -8.87 -2.95
C LEU A 166 12.08 -7.94 -3.10
N ILE A 167 11.83 -7.45 -4.32
CA ILE A 167 10.65 -6.64 -4.64
C ILE A 167 9.84 -7.42 -5.66
N LEU A 168 8.64 -7.84 -5.25
CA LEU A 168 7.72 -8.58 -6.07
C LEU A 168 6.64 -7.64 -6.63
N ARG A 169 6.56 -7.62 -7.97
CA ARG A 169 5.58 -6.84 -8.75
C ARG A 169 5.00 -7.77 -9.79
N ASN A 170 3.76 -7.56 -10.18
CA ASN A 170 3.02 -8.38 -11.13
C ASN A 170 2.68 -9.79 -10.59
N ARG A 171 1.49 -10.25 -10.89
CA ARG A 171 0.86 -11.45 -10.27
C ARG A 171 1.62 -12.79 -10.45
N ASP A 172 2.53 -12.88 -11.40
CA ASP A 172 3.26 -14.12 -11.71
C ASP A 172 4.66 -14.17 -11.08
N ASN A 173 4.91 -13.33 -10.09
CA ASN A 173 6.25 -13.13 -9.56
C ASN A 173 6.65 -14.21 -8.56
N ARG A 174 7.44 -15.16 -9.02
CA ARG A 174 8.28 -16.00 -8.17
C ARG A 174 9.74 -15.59 -8.38
N VAL A 175 10.28 -14.83 -7.45
CA VAL A 175 11.64 -14.30 -7.53
C VAL A 175 12.60 -15.28 -6.88
N ALA A 176 13.71 -15.58 -7.58
CA ALA A 176 14.79 -16.37 -7.00
C ALA A 176 15.47 -15.55 -5.88
N VAL A 177 15.76 -16.23 -4.77
CA VAL A 177 16.59 -15.66 -3.72
C VAL A 177 18.02 -15.58 -4.23
N PRO A 178 18.67 -14.40 -4.27
CA PRO A 178 20.07 -14.30 -4.67
C PRO A 178 20.97 -15.00 -3.64
N ASP A 179 22.09 -15.55 -4.14
CA ASP A 179 23.13 -16.20 -3.34
C ASP A 179 23.77 -15.25 -2.31
#